data_361f55fe3c76409d03b29cfc981c6326
#
_entry.id   361f55fe3c76409d03b29cfc981c6326
#
_cell.length_a   1.000
_cell.length_b   1.000
_cell.length_c   1.000
_cell.angle_alpha   90.00
_cell.angle_beta   90.00
_cell.angle_gamma   90.00
#
_symmetry.space_group_name_H-M   'P 1'
#
loop_
_entity.id
_entity.type
_entity.pdbx_description
1 polymer ?
#
loop_
_entity_poly.entity_id
_entity_poly.type
_entity_poly.pdbx_seq_one_letter_code
_entity_poly.pdbx_strand_id
1 'polypeptide(L)'
;MNITEIRVRLMEREDRGYLRAFVSVTFDELLVVHDIKVVEVGSRLFMAMPSRVLSIRCPTCNGKNPWIDRDRYCGDCGELLPDTPPQILNERKSPYLDICHPITQKGREWIEGCVLAAYWDEIRQHSPTKVYA
;
A
#
# COMPACT_ATOMS: atom_id res chain seq x y z
N MET A 1 -5.57 21.85 6.59
CA MET A 1 -5.64 20.45 7.00
C MET A 1 -4.39 20.10 7.76
N ASN A 2 -4.53 19.49 8.91
CA ASN A 2 -3.40 19.15 9.78
C ASN A 2 -3.33 17.64 10.00
N ILE A 3 -2.12 17.12 10.09
CA ILE A 3 -1.91 15.76 10.54
C ILE A 3 -1.90 15.78 12.06
N THR A 4 -2.85 15.08 12.67
CA THR A 4 -3.04 15.10 14.13
C THR A 4 -2.53 13.84 14.82
N GLU A 5 -2.33 12.75 14.08
CA GLU A 5 -1.74 11.54 14.64
C GLU A 5 -1.11 10.72 13.52
N ILE A 6 0.03 10.12 13.82
CA ILE A 6 0.65 9.13 12.94
C ILE A 6 1.02 7.92 13.78
N ARG A 7 0.54 6.75 13.38
CA ARG A 7 0.87 5.49 14.02
C ARG A 7 1.69 4.64 13.08
N VAL A 8 2.82 4.14 13.56
CA VAL A 8 3.75 3.35 12.76
C VAL A 8 3.82 1.93 13.32
N ARG A 9 3.62 0.95 12.48
CA ARG A 9 3.81 -0.46 12.83
C ARG A 9 4.98 -1.00 12.01
N LEU A 10 6.09 -1.24 12.68
CA LEU A 10 7.30 -1.75 12.02
C LEU A 10 7.12 -3.20 11.62
N MET A 11 7.68 -3.56 10.47
CA MET A 11 7.71 -4.92 9.97
C MET A 11 9.07 -5.54 10.23
N GLU A 12 9.10 -6.84 10.48
CA GLU A 12 10.35 -7.56 10.58
C GLU A 12 10.99 -7.69 9.21
N ARG A 13 12.29 -7.43 9.15
CA ARG A 13 13.00 -7.29 7.88
C ARG A 13 13.02 -8.55 7.04
N GLU A 14 13.09 -9.69 7.69
CA GLU A 14 13.23 -10.96 6.98
C GLU A 14 11.95 -11.40 6.28
N ASP A 15 10.80 -10.88 6.69
CA ASP A 15 9.53 -11.42 6.28
C ASP A 15 8.90 -10.74 5.08
N ARG A 16 9.31 -9.50 4.75
CA ARG A 16 8.51 -8.66 3.86
C ARG A 16 9.28 -8.00 2.71
N GLY A 17 10.49 -8.45 2.43
CA GLY A 17 11.25 -7.89 1.32
C GLY A 17 11.46 -6.38 1.47
N TYR A 18 10.81 -5.60 0.62
CA TYR A 18 10.99 -4.14 0.62
C TYR A 18 10.14 -3.40 1.65
N LEU A 19 9.13 -4.04 2.19
CA LEU A 19 8.20 -3.38 3.12
C LEU A 19 8.85 -3.22 4.49
N ARG A 20 8.84 -1.99 5.02
CA ARG A 20 9.45 -1.68 6.31
C ARG A 20 8.43 -1.36 7.39
N ALA A 21 7.30 -0.78 7.02
CA ALA A 21 6.28 -0.41 8.01
C ALA A 21 4.94 -0.20 7.34
N PHE A 22 3.88 -0.39 8.13
CA PHE A 22 2.56 0.12 7.82
C PHE A 22 2.31 1.35 8.69
N VAL A 23 1.68 2.35 8.11
CA VAL A 23 1.45 3.63 8.78
C VAL A 23 -0.01 4.03 8.63
N SER A 24 -0.58 4.57 9.72
CA SER A 24 -1.91 5.19 9.69
C SER A 24 -1.73 6.66 9.98
N VAL A 25 -2.36 7.51 9.19
CA VAL A 25 -2.28 8.97 9.34
C VAL A 25 -3.68 9.52 9.56
N THR A 26 -3.84 10.28 10.63
CA THR A 26 -5.10 10.93 10.96
C THR A 26 -5.00 12.43 10.65
N PHE A 27 -6.01 12.93 9.95
CA PHE A 27 -6.10 14.34 9.56
C PHE A 27 -7.22 15.03 10.32
N ASP A 28 -6.89 16.15 10.98
CA ASP A 28 -7.84 17.00 11.70
C ASP A 28 -8.70 16.25 12.72
N GLU A 29 -8.22 15.10 13.20
CA GLU A 29 -8.99 14.22 14.10
C GLU A 29 -10.33 13.75 13.49
N LEU A 30 -10.47 13.87 12.17
CA LEU A 30 -11.72 13.55 11.47
C LEU A 30 -11.59 12.41 10.46
N LEU A 31 -10.40 12.21 9.90
CA LEU A 31 -10.20 11.22 8.85
C LEU A 31 -8.91 10.47 9.10
N VAL A 32 -8.97 9.14 9.05
CA VAL A 32 -7.76 8.33 9.12
C VAL A 32 -7.56 7.57 7.82
N VAL A 33 -6.33 7.55 7.36
CA VAL A 33 -5.91 6.74 6.21
C VAL A 33 -5.03 5.63 6.74
N HIS A 34 -5.51 4.39 6.60
CA HIS A 34 -4.77 3.20 7.03
C HIS A 34 -3.93 2.62 5.89
N ASP A 35 -2.97 1.78 6.27
CA ASP A 35 -2.21 0.95 5.34
C ASP A 35 -1.35 1.72 4.34
N ILE A 36 -0.92 2.90 4.73
CA ILE A 36 0.17 3.56 4.03
C ILE A 36 1.43 2.75 4.33
N LYS A 37 2.26 2.53 3.32
CA LYS A 37 3.44 1.69 3.46
C LYS A 37 4.70 2.53 3.39
N VAL A 38 5.67 2.18 4.22
CA VAL A 38 7.04 2.66 4.07
C VAL A 38 7.82 1.53 3.40
N VAL A 39 8.40 1.83 2.25
CA VAL A 39 9.07 0.86 1.40
C VAL A 39 10.51 1.31 1.19
N GLU A 40 11.44 0.36 1.31
CA GLU A 40 12.85 0.62 1.06
C GLU A 40 13.31 -0.17 -0.16
N VAL A 41 13.82 0.56 -1.16
CA VAL A 41 14.41 -0.06 -2.35
C VAL A 41 15.82 0.50 -2.49
N GLY A 42 16.81 -0.38 -2.42
CA GLY A 42 18.20 0.06 -2.33
C GLY A 42 18.42 0.84 -1.03
N SER A 43 18.88 2.06 -1.14
CA SER A 43 19.11 2.92 0.03
C SER A 43 18.04 4.00 0.18
N ARG A 44 16.95 3.92 -0.60
CA ARG A 44 15.88 4.93 -0.59
C ARG A 44 14.64 4.41 0.10
N LEU A 45 14.05 5.27 0.90
CA LEU A 45 12.74 5.04 1.50
C LEU A 45 11.71 5.90 0.80
N PHE A 46 10.55 5.33 0.54
CA PHE A 46 9.41 6.11 0.07
C PHE A 46 8.12 5.62 0.67
N MET A 47 7.14 6.50 0.57
CA MET A 47 5.78 6.22 0.96
C MET A 47 5.02 5.64 -0.23
N ALA A 48 4.31 4.55 0.01
CA ALA A 48 3.37 4.00 -0.96
C ALA A 48 1.97 4.10 -0.37
N MET A 49 1.04 4.64 -1.16
CA MET A 49 -0.34 4.79 -0.71
C MET A 49 -1.06 3.45 -0.70
N PRO A 50 -2.12 3.30 0.12
CA PRO A 50 -2.89 2.07 0.11
C PRO A 50 -3.51 1.84 -1.26
N SER A 51 -3.40 0.61 -1.75
CA SER A 51 -3.86 0.26 -3.08
C SER A 51 -4.53 -1.11 -3.06
N ARG A 52 -5.25 -1.40 -4.13
CA ARG A 52 -5.83 -2.72 -4.34
C ARG A 52 -5.46 -3.22 -5.72
N VAL A 53 -5.46 -4.53 -5.87
CA VAL A 53 -5.25 -5.17 -7.17
C VAL A 53 -6.55 -5.09 -7.96
N LEU A 54 -6.46 -4.72 -9.23
CA LEU A 54 -7.61 -4.77 -10.13
C LEU A 54 -8.05 -6.21 -10.31
N SER A 55 -9.34 -6.41 -10.47
CA SER A 55 -9.93 -7.75 -10.58
C SER A 55 -10.93 -7.79 -11.70
N ILE A 56 -11.27 -9.03 -12.13
CA ILE A 56 -12.35 -9.27 -13.08
C ILE A 56 -13.39 -10.15 -12.41
N ARG A 57 -14.63 -10.05 -12.88
CA ARG A 57 -15.72 -10.88 -12.41
C ARG A 57 -15.87 -12.09 -13.31
N CYS A 58 -16.07 -13.26 -12.71
CA CYS A 58 -16.36 -14.47 -13.45
C CYS A 58 -17.74 -14.34 -14.11
N PRO A 59 -17.85 -14.60 -15.43
CA PRO A 59 -19.16 -14.51 -16.08
C PRO A 59 -20.16 -15.56 -15.63
N THR A 60 -19.70 -16.64 -15.01
CA THR A 60 -20.57 -17.73 -14.58
C THR A 60 -21.06 -17.52 -13.15
N CYS A 61 -20.16 -17.27 -12.18
CA CYS A 61 -20.53 -17.18 -10.77
C CYS A 61 -20.42 -15.77 -10.20
N ASN A 62 -19.94 -14.81 -10.98
CA ASN A 62 -19.71 -13.43 -10.56
C ASN A 62 -18.64 -13.31 -9.46
N GLY A 63 -17.84 -14.36 -9.24
CA GLY A 63 -16.75 -14.33 -8.29
C GLY A 63 -15.66 -13.36 -8.72
N LYS A 64 -14.97 -12.77 -7.72
CA LYS A 64 -13.93 -11.78 -7.96
C LYS A 64 -12.58 -12.48 -8.09
N ASN A 65 -11.88 -12.22 -9.18
CA ASN A 65 -10.56 -12.79 -9.41
C ASN A 65 -9.55 -11.67 -9.66
N PRO A 66 -8.40 -11.67 -8.97
CA PRO A 66 -7.40 -10.64 -9.21
C PRO A 66 -6.84 -10.75 -10.62
N TRP A 67 -6.60 -9.60 -11.25
CA TRP A 67 -6.07 -9.59 -12.62
C TRP A 67 -4.63 -10.07 -12.66
N ILE A 68 -3.81 -9.70 -11.69
CA ILE A 68 -2.40 -10.09 -11.64
C ILE A 68 -2.25 -11.48 -11.02
N ASP A 69 -1.34 -12.28 -11.58
CA ASP A 69 -1.04 -13.65 -11.10
C ASP A 69 -2.27 -14.55 -11.04
N ARG A 70 -3.27 -14.25 -11.85
CA ARG A 70 -4.48 -15.05 -11.85
C ARG A 70 -4.30 -16.32 -12.67
N ASP A 71 -5.00 -17.36 -12.27
CA ASP A 71 -5.16 -18.55 -13.08
C ASP A 71 -6.11 -18.25 -14.23
N ARG A 72 -6.10 -19.09 -15.25
CA ARG A 72 -7.05 -18.97 -16.35
C ARG A 72 -8.47 -19.32 -15.92
N TYR A 73 -8.63 -19.93 -14.77
CA TYR A 73 -9.91 -20.44 -14.27
C TYR A 73 -10.30 -19.68 -13.01
N CYS A 74 -11.62 -19.53 -12.83
CA CYS A 74 -12.15 -18.88 -11.63
C CYS A 74 -11.80 -19.69 -10.39
N GLY A 75 -11.29 -18.99 -9.35
CA GLY A 75 -10.96 -19.62 -8.09
C GLY A 75 -12.17 -20.13 -7.31
N ASP A 76 -13.38 -19.63 -7.63
CA ASP A 76 -14.60 -20.01 -6.92
C ASP A 76 -15.36 -21.14 -7.61
N CYS A 77 -15.55 -21.07 -8.94
CA CYS A 77 -16.37 -22.06 -9.65
C CYS A 77 -15.60 -22.90 -10.68
N GLY A 78 -14.36 -22.55 -10.97
CA GLY A 78 -13.53 -23.32 -11.89
C GLY A 78 -13.74 -23.06 -13.36
N GLU A 79 -14.64 -22.16 -13.72
CA GLU A 79 -14.89 -21.85 -15.12
C GLU A 79 -13.76 -21.01 -15.73
N LEU A 80 -13.59 -21.12 -17.04
CA LEU A 80 -12.56 -20.35 -17.77
C LEU A 80 -12.86 -18.86 -17.70
N LEU A 81 -11.86 -18.08 -17.31
CA LEU A 81 -11.98 -16.63 -17.22
C LEU A 81 -11.66 -15.96 -18.57
N PRO A 82 -12.28 -14.82 -18.88
CA PRO A 82 -11.97 -14.09 -20.10
C PRO A 82 -10.56 -13.51 -20.05
N ASP A 83 -9.92 -13.36 -21.19
CA ASP A 83 -8.60 -12.75 -21.32
C ASP A 83 -8.66 -11.23 -21.45
N THR A 84 -9.84 -10.67 -21.48
CA THR A 84 -10.01 -9.23 -21.63
C THR A 84 -9.61 -8.51 -20.34
N PRO A 85 -8.62 -7.60 -20.37
CA PRO A 85 -8.23 -6.89 -19.17
C PRO A 85 -9.34 -5.93 -18.71
N PRO A 86 -9.35 -5.59 -17.39
CA PRO A 86 -10.26 -4.55 -16.93
C PRO A 86 -10.02 -3.25 -17.69
N GLN A 87 -11.09 -2.51 -17.96
CA GLN A 87 -11.00 -1.29 -18.74
C GLN A 87 -10.04 -0.27 -18.12
N ILE A 88 -10.03 -0.17 -16.82
CA ILE A 88 -9.11 0.74 -16.11
C ILE A 88 -7.66 0.37 -16.37
N LEU A 89 -7.35 -0.93 -16.48
CA LEU A 89 -5.99 -1.38 -16.77
C LEU A 89 -5.51 -0.89 -18.13
N ASN A 90 -6.39 -0.86 -19.13
CA ASN A 90 -6.02 -0.37 -20.45
C ASN A 90 -5.56 1.08 -20.44
N GLU A 91 -6.10 1.87 -19.53
CA GLU A 91 -5.72 3.28 -19.38
C GLU A 91 -4.48 3.48 -18.55
N ARG A 92 -4.27 2.65 -17.53
CA ARG A 92 -3.23 2.87 -16.52
C ARG A 92 -1.97 2.04 -16.70
N LYS A 93 -2.03 0.94 -17.39
CA LYS A 93 -0.91 0.00 -17.59
C LYS A 93 -0.43 -0.66 -16.29
N SER A 94 -1.08 -0.43 -15.17
CA SER A 94 -0.72 -1.04 -13.89
C SER A 94 -1.91 -1.82 -13.34
N PRO A 95 -1.68 -3.03 -12.79
CA PRO A 95 -2.77 -3.80 -12.19
C PRO A 95 -3.18 -3.28 -10.82
N TYR A 96 -2.50 -2.27 -10.29
CA TYR A 96 -2.79 -1.72 -8.97
C TYR A 96 -3.50 -0.38 -9.08
N LEU A 97 -4.44 -0.15 -8.18
CA LEU A 97 -5.20 1.10 -8.12
C LEU A 97 -5.14 1.63 -6.69
N ASP A 98 -4.65 2.85 -6.54
CA ASP A 98 -4.62 3.49 -5.23
C ASP A 98 -6.05 3.69 -4.72
N ILE A 99 -6.27 3.36 -3.44
CA ILE A 99 -7.56 3.59 -2.79
C ILE A 99 -7.72 5.08 -2.52
N CYS A 100 -6.64 5.74 -2.15
CA CYS A 100 -6.59 7.19 -1.99
C CYS A 100 -5.17 7.66 -2.28
N HIS A 101 -5.02 8.94 -2.65
CA HIS A 101 -3.70 9.49 -2.94
C HIS A 101 -3.71 11.00 -2.85
N PRO A 102 -2.54 11.63 -2.59
CA PRO A 102 -2.42 13.07 -2.70
C PRO A 102 -2.64 13.51 -4.14
N ILE A 103 -3.28 14.65 -4.32
CA ILE A 103 -3.60 15.14 -5.67
C ILE A 103 -2.57 16.11 -6.22
N THR A 104 -1.62 16.54 -5.39
CA THR A 104 -0.55 17.44 -5.82
C THR A 104 0.79 16.89 -5.38
N GLN A 105 1.84 17.29 -6.09
CA GLN A 105 3.21 16.95 -5.70
C GLN A 105 3.54 17.51 -4.32
N LYS A 106 3.12 18.73 -4.05
CA LYS A 106 3.35 19.39 -2.78
C LYS A 106 2.66 18.65 -1.62
N GLY A 107 1.43 18.20 -1.84
CA GLY A 107 0.71 17.41 -0.84
C GLY A 107 1.40 16.08 -0.58
N ARG A 108 1.89 15.43 -1.63
CA ARG A 108 2.61 14.17 -1.49
C ARG A 108 3.90 14.37 -0.69
N GLU A 109 4.67 15.37 -1.01
CA GLU A 109 5.92 15.66 -0.30
C GLU A 109 5.67 15.95 1.19
N TRP A 110 4.61 16.68 1.48
CA TRP A 110 4.24 16.98 2.86
C TRP A 110 3.90 15.72 3.65
N ILE A 111 3.01 14.89 3.12
CA ILE A 111 2.58 13.67 3.80
C ILE A 111 3.76 12.69 3.91
N GLU A 112 4.49 12.51 2.82
CA GLU A 112 5.65 11.61 2.82
C GLU A 112 6.70 12.06 3.83
N GLY A 113 7.00 13.33 3.90
CA GLY A 113 7.94 13.86 4.88
C GLY A 113 7.51 13.57 6.30
N CYS A 114 6.23 13.75 6.62
CA CYS A 114 5.72 13.45 7.94
C CYS A 114 5.74 11.96 8.25
N VAL A 115 5.36 11.13 7.28
CA VAL A 115 5.36 9.67 7.43
C VAL A 115 6.77 9.14 7.67
N LEU A 116 7.72 9.58 6.86
CA LEU A 116 9.10 9.12 6.99
C LEU A 116 9.76 9.61 8.29
N ALA A 117 9.43 10.83 8.71
CA ALA A 117 9.93 11.32 10.01
C ALA A 117 9.39 10.47 11.16
N ALA A 118 8.11 10.13 11.12
CA ALA A 118 7.51 9.26 12.14
C ALA A 118 8.11 7.85 12.11
N TYR A 119 8.40 7.34 10.91
CA TYR A 119 9.06 6.05 10.77
C TYR A 119 10.44 6.05 11.43
N TRP A 120 11.26 7.09 11.19
CA TRP A 120 12.58 7.19 11.80
C TRP A 120 12.51 7.34 13.32
N ASP A 121 11.50 8.07 13.82
CA ASP A 121 11.29 8.18 15.26
C ASP A 121 10.99 6.82 15.88
N GLU A 122 10.16 6.03 15.22
CA GLU A 122 9.82 4.70 15.70
C GLU A 122 11.04 3.78 15.67
N ILE A 123 11.85 3.86 14.63
CA ILE A 123 13.10 3.09 14.53
C ILE A 123 14.02 3.46 15.69
N ARG A 124 14.16 4.74 15.99
CA ARG A 124 15.02 5.17 17.09
C ARG A 124 14.54 4.67 18.46
N GLN A 125 13.24 4.59 18.66
CA GLN A 125 12.69 4.08 19.90
C GLN A 125 12.95 2.58 20.10
N HIS A 126 12.99 1.82 19.02
CA HIS A 126 13.24 0.39 19.09
C HIS A 126 14.72 0.02 18.96
N SER A 127 15.46 0.81 18.19
CA SER A 127 16.86 0.52 17.89
C SER A 127 17.84 0.73 19.04
N PRO A 128 17.68 1.73 19.90
CA PRO A 128 18.70 1.98 20.94
C PRO A 128 19.00 0.79 21.80
N THR A 129 17.98 0.00 22.11
CA THR A 129 18.17 -1.20 22.93
C THR A 129 19.04 -2.23 22.24
N LYS A 130 18.93 -2.33 20.93
CA LYS A 130 19.71 -3.28 20.14
C LYS A 130 21.14 -2.81 19.91
N VAL A 131 21.31 -1.52 19.74
CA VAL A 131 22.61 -0.92 19.46
C VAL A 131 23.57 -1.10 20.64
N TYR A 132 23.04 -1.04 21.85
CA TYR A 132 23.84 -1.08 23.05
C TYR A 132 23.90 -2.44 23.71
N ALA A 133 23.19 -3.37 23.18
CA ALA A 133 23.17 -4.73 23.74
C ALA A 133 24.42 -5.53 23.39
#